data_aecae1953e913747f446630a07860f5a
#
_entry.id   aecae1953e913747f446630a07860f5a
#
_cell.length_a   1.000
_cell.length_b   1.000
_cell.length_c   1.000
_cell.angle_alpha   90.00
_cell.angle_beta   90.00
_cell.angle_gamma   90.00
#
_symmetry.space_group_name_H-M   'P 1'
#
loop_
_entity.id
_entity.type
_entity.pdbx_description
1 polymer ?
#
loop_
_entity_poly.entity_id
_entity_poly.type
_entity_poly.pdbx_seq_one_letter_code
_entity_poly.pdbx_strand_id
1 'polypeptide(L)'
;MKGSTKFGLALAGLTAGAAAVALKVSASTNDVPSTVLDRAEPVLEPGISGDAFLTHLSEAVRIDTTVYEDRSLNDPAAMRAFHEFLAQTYPVAHASCTVETVNDLSLLFTWEGSDPSLDPMVLMAHMDVVPVEPGTEDDWTVGAYSGAVEDGRLWGRGTLDDKGSLIAMMEAVE
;
A
#
# COMPACT_ATOMS: atom_id res chain seq x y z
N MET A 1 -13.18 26.72 27.74
CA MET A 1 -12.29 26.76 26.57
C MET A 1 -12.11 25.33 26.07
N LYS A 2 -12.72 24.97 24.93
CA LYS A 2 -12.68 23.62 24.36
C LYS A 2 -11.50 23.57 23.41
N GLY A 3 -10.46 22.80 23.75
CA GLY A 3 -9.33 22.49 22.86
C GLY A 3 -9.79 21.56 21.76
N SER A 4 -9.76 22.04 20.53
CA SER A 4 -9.96 21.22 19.32
C SER A 4 -8.68 20.48 19.03
N THR A 5 -8.67 19.16 19.24
CA THR A 5 -7.57 18.29 18.83
C THR A 5 -7.66 18.10 17.31
N LYS A 6 -6.81 18.78 16.57
CA LYS A 6 -6.67 18.54 15.14
C LYS A 6 -5.74 17.34 14.93
N PHE A 7 -6.28 16.24 14.43
CA PHE A 7 -5.48 15.14 13.90
C PHE A 7 -4.85 15.60 12.58
N GLY A 8 -3.58 15.86 12.61
CA GLY A 8 -2.78 16.06 11.40
C GLY A 8 -2.10 14.75 11.04
N LEU A 9 -2.54 14.10 9.98
CA LEU A 9 -1.81 13.01 9.36
C LEU A 9 -0.67 13.64 8.55
N ALA A 10 0.55 13.64 9.09
CA ALA A 10 1.73 14.01 8.32
C ALA A 10 2.17 12.77 7.53
N LEU A 11 1.79 12.68 6.25
CA LEU A 11 2.40 11.74 5.33
C LEU A 11 3.81 12.27 5.01
N ALA A 12 4.81 11.67 5.61
CA ALA A 12 6.20 11.86 5.19
C ALA A 12 6.40 11.11 3.86
N GLY A 13 6.91 11.81 2.85
CA GLY A 13 7.26 11.22 1.58
C GLY A 13 8.23 10.05 1.79
N LEU A 14 7.83 8.86 1.36
CA LEU A 14 8.63 7.67 1.35
C LEU A 14 9.65 7.79 0.21
N THR A 15 10.88 8.17 0.56
CA THR A 15 12.01 7.85 -0.30
C THR A 15 12.32 6.37 -0.12
N ALA A 16 12.23 5.61 -1.20
CA ALA A 16 12.69 4.24 -1.43
C ALA A 16 13.07 3.45 -0.17
N GLY A 17 12.11 2.80 0.41
CA GLY A 17 12.30 1.87 1.51
C GLY A 17 10.97 1.67 2.24
N ALA A 18 10.32 0.54 2.04
CA ALA A 18 9.16 0.17 2.84
C ALA A 18 9.61 -0.04 4.28
N ALA A 19 9.60 1.02 5.04
CA ALA A 19 9.68 0.88 6.47
C ALA A 19 8.26 0.57 6.95
N ALA A 20 8.05 -0.61 7.51
CA ALA A 20 6.97 -0.81 8.46
C ALA A 20 7.27 0.09 9.66
N VAL A 21 6.92 1.38 9.56
CA VAL A 21 7.05 2.32 10.65
C VAL A 21 5.88 2.03 11.59
N ALA A 22 6.12 1.25 12.62
CA ALA A 22 5.26 1.26 13.79
C ALA A 22 5.33 2.66 14.42
N LEU A 23 4.52 3.60 13.91
CA LEU A 23 4.40 4.92 14.49
C LEU A 23 3.74 4.78 15.85
N LYS A 24 4.53 4.78 16.90
CA LYS A 24 4.03 5.02 18.24
C LYS A 24 3.66 6.50 18.32
N VAL A 25 2.43 6.84 17.93
CA VAL A 25 1.90 8.19 18.07
C VAL A 25 1.63 8.43 19.56
N SER A 26 2.55 9.08 20.24
CA SER A 26 2.28 9.68 21.53
C SER A 26 1.42 10.92 21.32
N ALA A 27 0.31 11.03 22.02
CA ALA A 27 -0.67 12.12 21.90
C ALA A 27 -0.15 13.53 22.33
N SER A 28 1.17 13.69 22.42
CA SER A 28 1.84 14.92 22.84
C SER A 28 2.72 15.57 21.77
N THR A 29 2.56 15.24 20.48
CA THR A 29 3.49 15.69 19.45
C THR A 29 2.96 16.84 18.61
N ASN A 30 2.66 17.99 19.22
CA ASN A 30 2.43 19.21 18.46
C ASN A 30 3.74 19.85 17.92
N ASP A 31 4.91 19.30 18.24
CA ASP A 31 6.22 19.87 17.91
C ASP A 31 7.25 18.83 17.44
N VAL A 32 6.87 17.90 16.55
CA VAL A 32 7.90 17.14 15.82
C VAL A 32 8.46 18.05 14.74
N PRO A 33 9.74 18.52 14.85
CA PRO A 33 10.33 19.34 13.80
C PRO A 33 10.34 18.54 12.49
N SER A 34 9.93 19.17 11.38
CA SER A 34 9.98 18.56 10.04
C SER A 34 11.37 17.98 9.71
N THR A 35 12.41 18.54 10.29
CA THR A 35 13.80 18.06 10.18
C THR A 35 14.06 16.68 10.77
N VAL A 36 13.17 16.14 11.62
CA VAL A 36 13.31 14.77 12.16
C VAL A 36 12.83 13.75 11.14
N LEU A 37 11.79 14.11 10.38
CA LEU A 37 11.26 13.24 9.31
C LEU A 37 12.21 13.16 8.11
N ASP A 38 12.92 14.24 7.82
CA ASP A 38 13.87 14.33 6.70
C ASP A 38 15.18 13.55 6.95
N ARG A 39 15.42 13.06 8.17
CA ARG A 39 16.68 12.40 8.58
C ARG A 39 16.53 10.98 9.08
N ALA A 40 15.31 10.46 9.16
CA ALA A 40 15.12 9.08 9.54
C ALA A 40 15.56 8.19 8.36
N GLU A 41 16.75 7.61 8.46
CA GLU A 41 17.10 6.51 7.57
C GLU A 41 16.07 5.38 7.79
N PRO A 42 15.51 4.83 6.70
CA PRO A 42 14.57 3.74 6.83
C PRO A 42 15.27 2.55 7.47
N VAL A 43 14.75 2.11 8.60
CA VAL A 43 15.19 0.86 9.23
C VAL A 43 14.37 -0.25 8.58
N LEU A 44 15.01 -1.01 7.70
CA LEU A 44 14.43 -2.24 7.15
C LEU A 44 14.73 -3.38 8.13
N GLU A 45 13.70 -4.16 8.43
CA GLU A 45 13.90 -5.41 9.14
C GLU A 45 14.75 -6.37 8.29
N PRO A 46 15.57 -7.25 8.91
CA PRO A 46 16.35 -8.22 8.17
C PRO A 46 15.46 -9.11 7.28
N GLY A 47 15.76 -9.13 6.00
CA GLY A 47 15.00 -9.90 5.01
C GLY A 47 14.11 -9.03 4.10
N ILE A 48 13.77 -7.81 4.49
CA ILE A 48 12.99 -6.90 3.64
C ILE A 48 13.94 -6.13 2.72
N SER A 49 13.68 -6.18 1.41
CA SER A 49 14.44 -5.46 0.39
C SER A 49 13.65 -4.24 -0.12
N GLY A 50 14.23 -3.05 0.05
CA GLY A 50 13.66 -1.81 -0.50
C GLY A 50 13.57 -1.83 -2.03
N ASP A 51 14.51 -2.47 -2.70
CA ASP A 51 14.51 -2.60 -4.17
C ASP A 51 13.40 -3.55 -4.64
N ALA A 52 13.17 -4.65 -3.92
CA ALA A 52 12.06 -5.56 -4.20
C ALA A 52 10.73 -4.85 -4.02
N PHE A 53 10.54 -4.16 -2.91
CA PHE A 53 9.34 -3.36 -2.65
C PHE A 53 9.06 -2.35 -3.77
N LEU A 54 10.07 -1.60 -4.21
CA LEU A 54 9.91 -0.62 -5.29
C LEU A 54 9.53 -1.29 -6.60
N THR A 55 10.13 -2.43 -6.91
CA THR A 55 9.82 -3.21 -8.10
C THR A 55 8.38 -3.70 -8.07
N HIS A 56 7.98 -4.36 -6.98
CA HIS A 56 6.63 -4.92 -6.83
C HIS A 56 5.56 -3.82 -6.77
N LEU A 57 5.83 -2.69 -6.10
CA LEU A 57 4.90 -1.56 -6.11
C LEU A 57 4.78 -0.93 -7.51
N SER A 58 5.88 -0.80 -8.24
CA SER A 58 5.87 -0.34 -9.62
C SER A 58 5.01 -1.24 -10.52
N GLU A 59 5.16 -2.55 -10.39
CA GLU A 59 4.35 -3.53 -11.12
C GLU A 59 2.88 -3.48 -10.71
N ALA A 60 2.59 -3.39 -9.42
CA ALA A 60 1.24 -3.25 -8.89
C ALA A 60 0.53 -2.00 -9.44
N VAL A 61 1.23 -0.88 -9.55
CA VAL A 61 0.67 0.39 -10.09
C VAL A 61 0.32 0.27 -11.56
N ARG A 62 1.05 -0.52 -12.34
CA ARG A 62 0.78 -0.73 -13.77
C ARG A 62 -0.50 -1.52 -14.04
N ILE A 63 -1.01 -2.25 -13.07
CA ILE A 63 -2.30 -2.91 -13.18
C ILE A 63 -3.38 -1.90 -12.83
N ASP A 64 -4.13 -1.46 -13.83
CA ASP A 64 -5.20 -0.47 -13.67
C ASP A 64 -6.43 -1.10 -13.02
N THR A 65 -6.53 -0.98 -11.71
CA THR A 65 -7.65 -1.48 -10.90
C THR A 65 -8.65 -0.35 -10.59
N THR A 66 -8.87 0.54 -11.53
CA THR A 66 -9.81 1.66 -11.35
C THR A 66 -11.23 1.19 -11.12
N VAL A 67 -11.86 1.78 -10.10
CA VAL A 67 -13.27 1.57 -9.77
C VAL A 67 -14.03 2.89 -9.92
N TYR A 68 -15.11 2.84 -10.66
CA TYR A 68 -15.99 3.98 -10.96
C TYR A 68 -17.26 3.90 -10.10
N GLU A 69 -17.88 5.05 -9.86
CA GLU A 69 -19.23 5.11 -9.25
C GLU A 69 -20.24 4.36 -10.11
N ASP A 70 -20.18 4.54 -11.42
CA ASP A 70 -20.91 3.70 -12.37
C ASP A 70 -20.22 2.33 -12.49
N ARG A 71 -20.72 1.38 -11.75
CA ARG A 71 -20.17 0.03 -11.68
C ARG A 71 -20.14 -0.72 -13.03
N SER A 72 -20.90 -0.26 -14.03
CA SER A 72 -20.87 -0.85 -15.36
C SER A 72 -19.56 -0.58 -16.11
N LEU A 73 -18.79 0.40 -15.65
CA LEU A 73 -17.47 0.76 -16.19
C LEU A 73 -16.31 0.01 -15.54
N ASN A 74 -16.57 -0.71 -14.44
CA ASN A 74 -15.54 -1.44 -13.72
C ASN A 74 -15.08 -2.68 -14.51
N ASP A 75 -13.77 -2.93 -14.49
CA ASP A 75 -13.18 -4.11 -15.11
C ASP A 75 -12.77 -5.17 -14.06
N PRO A 76 -13.62 -6.21 -13.83
CA PRO A 76 -13.24 -7.29 -12.94
C PRO A 76 -12.02 -8.09 -13.40
N ALA A 77 -11.64 -8.02 -14.67
CA ALA A 77 -10.46 -8.73 -15.16
C ALA A 77 -9.18 -8.06 -14.66
N ALA A 78 -9.14 -6.74 -14.57
CA ALA A 78 -8.01 -6.01 -14.00
C ALA A 78 -7.79 -6.39 -12.52
N MET A 79 -8.89 -6.52 -11.75
CA MET A 79 -8.81 -6.95 -10.36
C MET A 79 -8.30 -8.39 -10.24
N ARG A 80 -8.76 -9.31 -11.11
CA ARG A 80 -8.23 -10.68 -11.16
C ARG A 80 -6.76 -10.74 -11.58
N ALA A 81 -6.34 -9.90 -12.51
CA ALA A 81 -4.92 -9.77 -12.87
C ALA A 81 -4.07 -9.31 -11.67
N PHE A 82 -4.63 -8.46 -10.82
CA PHE A 82 -3.97 -8.06 -9.58
C PHE A 82 -3.86 -9.22 -8.59
N HIS A 83 -4.89 -10.09 -8.47
CA HIS A 83 -4.81 -11.31 -7.66
C HIS A 83 -3.70 -12.25 -8.17
N GLU A 84 -3.62 -12.44 -9.49
CA GLU A 84 -2.57 -13.26 -10.12
C GLU A 84 -1.18 -12.68 -9.86
N PHE A 85 -1.04 -11.37 -9.96
CA PHE A 85 0.20 -10.67 -9.61
C PHE A 85 0.60 -10.95 -8.16
N LEU A 86 -0.31 -10.80 -7.19
CA LEU A 86 -0.02 -11.09 -5.79
C LEU A 86 0.40 -12.55 -5.58
N ALA A 87 -0.28 -13.50 -6.23
CA ALA A 87 0.04 -14.92 -6.10
C ALA A 87 1.40 -15.29 -6.69
N GLN A 88 1.80 -14.63 -7.77
CA GLN A 88 3.10 -14.85 -8.41
C GLN A 88 4.25 -14.19 -7.65
N THR A 89 4.00 -13.02 -7.09
CA THR A 89 5.00 -12.20 -6.41
C THR A 89 5.25 -12.69 -4.98
N TYR A 90 4.19 -13.20 -4.31
CA TYR A 90 4.22 -13.60 -2.90
C TYR A 90 3.79 -15.07 -2.70
N PRO A 91 4.57 -16.02 -3.24
CA PRO A 91 4.23 -17.44 -3.18
C PRO A 91 4.31 -18.02 -1.77
N VAL A 92 5.18 -17.51 -0.88
CA VAL A 92 5.31 -18.01 0.49
C VAL A 92 4.10 -17.57 1.32
N ALA A 93 3.67 -16.31 1.20
CA ALA A 93 2.46 -15.82 1.84
C ALA A 93 1.23 -16.63 1.40
N HIS A 94 1.09 -16.90 0.10
CA HIS A 94 -0.01 -17.71 -0.44
C HIS A 94 0.05 -19.18 0.00
N ALA A 95 1.24 -19.74 0.21
CA ALA A 95 1.39 -21.11 0.69
C ALA A 95 1.18 -21.24 2.21
N SER A 96 1.48 -20.17 2.96
CA SER A 96 1.42 -20.17 4.42
C SER A 96 0.05 -19.77 4.97
N CYS A 97 -0.77 -19.08 4.17
CA CYS A 97 -2.09 -18.63 4.54
C CYS A 97 -3.18 -19.45 3.87
N THR A 98 -4.35 -19.54 4.50
CA THR A 98 -5.58 -19.87 3.81
C THR A 98 -6.05 -18.62 3.08
N VAL A 99 -6.19 -18.69 1.74
CA VAL A 99 -6.60 -17.55 0.91
C VAL A 99 -8.02 -17.79 0.41
N GLU A 100 -8.91 -16.88 0.74
CA GLU A 100 -10.31 -16.91 0.33
C GLU A 100 -10.65 -15.68 -0.51
N THR A 101 -11.48 -15.88 -1.53
CA THR A 101 -12.04 -14.76 -2.31
C THR A 101 -13.45 -14.47 -1.80
N VAL A 102 -13.67 -13.25 -1.34
CA VAL A 102 -14.95 -12.78 -0.81
C VAL A 102 -15.60 -11.85 -1.82
N ASN A 103 -16.87 -12.08 -2.13
CA ASN A 103 -17.63 -11.30 -3.13
C ASN A 103 -16.90 -11.13 -4.47
N ASP A 104 -16.29 -12.21 -4.94
CA ASP A 104 -15.58 -12.34 -6.22
C ASP A 104 -14.27 -11.56 -6.37
N LEU A 105 -14.04 -10.48 -5.62
CA LEU A 105 -12.91 -9.58 -5.84
C LEU A 105 -12.11 -9.21 -4.58
N SER A 106 -12.60 -9.46 -3.37
CA SER A 106 -11.83 -9.19 -2.17
C SER A 106 -11.05 -10.44 -1.73
N LEU A 107 -9.80 -10.28 -1.32
CA LEU A 107 -8.98 -11.38 -0.79
C LEU A 107 -8.94 -11.34 0.74
N LEU A 108 -9.10 -12.49 1.35
CA LEU A 108 -8.89 -12.71 2.78
C LEU A 108 -7.78 -13.73 2.96
N PHE A 109 -6.68 -13.31 3.57
CA PHE A 109 -5.58 -14.17 3.96
C PHE A 109 -5.71 -14.49 5.46
N THR A 110 -5.78 -15.75 5.80
CA THR A 110 -5.80 -16.20 7.20
C THR A 110 -4.50 -16.93 7.50
N TRP A 111 -3.69 -16.34 8.36
CA TRP A 111 -2.48 -16.96 8.88
C TRP A 111 -2.72 -17.40 10.32
N GLU A 112 -2.76 -18.70 10.53
CA GLU A 112 -2.99 -19.28 11.85
C GLU A 112 -1.80 -18.99 12.78
N GLY A 113 -2.12 -18.40 13.93
CA GLY A 113 -1.14 -18.16 14.98
C GLY A 113 -0.73 -19.46 15.72
N SER A 114 0.42 -19.42 16.36
CA SER A 114 0.90 -20.54 17.19
C SER A 114 0.16 -20.69 18.54
N ASP A 115 -0.51 -19.64 18.99
CA ASP A 115 -1.27 -19.62 20.25
C ASP A 115 -2.72 -19.18 19.98
N PRO A 116 -3.68 -20.12 19.94
CA PRO A 116 -5.08 -19.82 19.64
C PRO A 116 -5.82 -19.10 20.80
N SER A 117 -5.16 -18.87 21.95
CA SER A 117 -5.73 -18.10 23.04
C SER A 117 -5.57 -16.58 22.88
N LEU A 118 -4.75 -16.17 21.94
CA LEU A 118 -4.53 -14.74 21.64
C LEU A 118 -5.59 -14.23 20.66
N ASP A 119 -5.93 -12.96 20.83
CA ASP A 119 -6.81 -12.27 19.90
C ASP A 119 -6.12 -12.12 18.52
N PRO A 120 -6.88 -12.23 17.41
CA PRO A 120 -6.33 -12.05 16.07
C PRO A 120 -5.94 -10.59 15.82
N MET A 121 -4.87 -10.40 15.06
CA MET A 121 -4.52 -9.11 14.48
C MET A 121 -5.06 -9.04 13.05
N VAL A 122 -5.64 -7.91 12.68
CA VAL A 122 -6.14 -7.67 11.33
C VAL A 122 -5.33 -6.55 10.68
N LEU A 123 -4.77 -6.86 9.50
CA LEU A 123 -4.15 -5.89 8.61
C LEU A 123 -5.07 -5.70 7.41
N MET A 124 -5.28 -4.47 6.99
CA MET A 124 -6.19 -4.14 5.90
C MET A 124 -5.54 -3.15 4.94
N ALA A 125 -5.77 -3.38 3.65
CA ALA A 125 -5.46 -2.49 2.57
C ALA A 125 -6.45 -2.73 1.43
N HIS A 126 -6.51 -1.84 0.42
CA HIS A 126 -7.35 -2.04 -0.74
C HIS A 126 -6.56 -2.05 -2.05
N MET A 127 -7.08 -2.80 -3.03
CA MET A 127 -6.46 -3.01 -4.33
C MET A 127 -6.93 -2.01 -5.39
N ASP A 128 -8.16 -1.52 -5.22
CA ASP A 128 -8.78 -0.59 -6.16
C ASP A 128 -8.20 0.82 -6.04
N VAL A 129 -8.38 1.58 -7.08
CA VAL A 129 -7.98 2.98 -7.14
C VAL A 129 -9.11 3.82 -7.75
N VAL A 130 -9.17 5.10 -7.38
CA VAL A 130 -10.07 6.05 -8.02
C VAL A 130 -9.56 6.42 -9.43
N PRO A 131 -10.46 6.79 -10.37
CA PRO A 131 -10.06 7.20 -11.71
C PRO A 131 -9.20 8.47 -11.70
N VAL A 132 -8.49 8.69 -12.79
CA VAL A 132 -7.94 9.99 -13.12
C VAL A 132 -9.12 10.92 -13.41
N GLU A 133 -9.11 12.12 -12.84
CA GLU A 133 -10.16 13.10 -13.08
C GLU A 133 -10.18 13.47 -14.57
N PRO A 134 -11.32 13.36 -15.24
CA PRO A 134 -11.42 13.66 -16.68
C PRO A 134 -10.93 15.08 -17.00
N GLY A 135 -10.02 15.18 -17.97
CA GLY A 135 -9.41 16.45 -18.40
C GLY A 135 -8.17 16.86 -17.62
N THR A 136 -7.67 16.00 -16.70
CA THR A 136 -6.43 16.21 -15.97
C THR A 136 -5.35 15.19 -16.33
N GLU A 137 -5.56 14.40 -17.38
CA GLU A 137 -4.64 13.34 -17.80
C GLU A 137 -3.26 13.90 -18.15
N ASP A 138 -3.21 15.09 -18.76
CA ASP A 138 -1.99 15.78 -19.15
C ASP A 138 -1.32 16.54 -17.99
N ASP A 139 -1.96 16.64 -16.83
CA ASP A 139 -1.38 17.26 -15.64
C ASP A 139 -0.41 16.32 -14.89
N TRP A 140 -0.42 15.03 -15.24
CA TRP A 140 0.50 14.07 -14.68
C TRP A 140 1.88 14.22 -15.29
N THR A 141 2.90 14.38 -14.44
CA THR A 141 4.32 14.43 -14.85
C THR A 141 4.72 13.20 -15.66
N VAL A 142 4.19 12.04 -15.25
CA VAL A 142 4.29 10.75 -15.95
C VAL A 142 2.92 10.11 -15.96
N GLY A 143 2.68 9.16 -16.85
CA GLY A 143 1.35 8.52 -16.94
C GLY A 143 0.89 7.94 -15.60
N ALA A 144 -0.40 8.14 -15.28
CA ALA A 144 -0.99 7.78 -13.99
C ALA A 144 -0.81 6.30 -13.59
N TYR A 145 -0.71 5.40 -14.54
CA TYR A 145 -0.49 3.96 -14.33
C TYR A 145 0.88 3.49 -14.84
N SER A 146 1.85 4.42 -14.95
CA SER A 146 3.18 4.09 -15.47
C SER A 146 4.02 3.25 -14.50
N GLY A 147 3.83 3.43 -13.19
CA GLY A 147 4.72 2.87 -12.17
C GLY A 147 6.17 3.32 -12.35
N ALA A 148 6.40 4.48 -12.98
CA ALA A 148 7.74 4.97 -13.25
C ALA A 148 8.49 5.32 -11.96
N VAL A 149 9.78 4.99 -11.94
CA VAL A 149 10.69 5.41 -10.86
C VAL A 149 11.62 6.47 -11.44
N GLU A 150 11.37 7.72 -11.08
CA GLU A 150 12.13 8.88 -11.58
C GLU A 150 12.47 9.81 -10.42
N ASP A 151 13.68 10.34 -10.41
CA ASP A 151 14.20 11.26 -9.40
C ASP A 151 14.02 10.75 -7.95
N GLY A 152 14.20 9.44 -7.73
CA GLY A 152 14.05 8.79 -6.43
C GLY A 152 12.61 8.70 -5.93
N ARG A 153 11.62 8.85 -6.81
CA ARG A 153 10.18 8.73 -6.53
C ARG A 153 9.55 7.69 -7.43
N LEU A 154 8.61 6.95 -6.87
CA LEU A 154 7.72 6.09 -7.64
C LEU A 154 6.43 6.86 -7.92
N TRP A 155 6.08 6.96 -9.20
CA TRP A 155 4.94 7.72 -9.68
C TRP A 155 3.81 6.81 -10.10
N GLY A 156 2.59 7.19 -9.70
CA GLY A 156 1.39 6.57 -10.23
C GLY A 156 0.19 6.60 -9.30
N ARG A 157 -0.99 6.34 -9.85
CA ARG A 157 -2.24 6.22 -9.11
C ARG A 157 -2.18 4.98 -8.22
N GLY A 158 -2.49 5.16 -6.93
CA GLY A 158 -2.46 4.07 -5.95
C GLY A 158 -1.11 3.87 -5.23
N THR A 159 -0.05 4.63 -5.57
CA THR A 159 1.24 4.51 -4.87
C THR A 159 1.13 4.81 -3.38
N LEU A 160 0.24 5.71 -2.98
CA LEU A 160 0.00 6.08 -1.59
C LEU A 160 -1.31 5.52 -1.06
N ASP A 161 -2.36 5.46 -1.90
CA ASP A 161 -3.71 5.07 -1.53
C ASP A 161 -4.25 4.03 -2.52
N ASP A 162 -4.13 2.70 -2.27
CA ASP A 162 -3.52 2.12 -1.06
C ASP A 162 -2.58 0.95 -1.41
N LYS A 163 -2.17 0.82 -2.69
CA LYS A 163 -1.25 -0.23 -3.15
C LYS A 163 0.09 -0.18 -2.41
N GLY A 164 0.54 1.01 -2.00
CA GLY A 164 1.74 1.16 -1.21
C GLY A 164 1.68 0.42 0.12
N SER A 165 0.60 0.59 0.88
CA SER A 165 0.38 -0.14 2.13
C SER A 165 0.20 -1.64 1.89
N LEU A 166 -0.57 -2.00 0.83
CA LEU A 166 -0.81 -3.39 0.47
C LEU A 166 0.50 -4.12 0.18
N ILE A 167 1.34 -3.57 -0.71
CA ILE A 167 2.62 -4.18 -1.07
C ILE A 167 3.56 -4.23 0.14
N ALA A 168 3.59 -3.19 0.99
CA ALA A 168 4.39 -3.21 2.22
C ALA A 168 3.99 -4.33 3.18
N MET A 169 2.68 -4.59 3.32
CA MET A 169 2.18 -5.71 4.14
C MET A 169 2.57 -7.05 3.52
N MET A 170 2.43 -7.20 2.21
CA MET A 170 2.80 -8.44 1.52
C MET A 170 4.30 -8.73 1.60
N GLU A 171 5.16 -7.72 1.45
CA GLU A 171 6.62 -7.85 1.67
C GLU A 171 6.96 -8.31 3.09
N ALA A 172 6.19 -7.88 4.07
CA ALA A 172 6.42 -8.24 5.47
C ALA A 172 5.94 -9.65 5.82
N VAL A 173 5.01 -10.21 5.04
CA VAL A 173 4.45 -11.56 5.26
C VAL A 173 5.19 -12.61 4.44
N GLU A 174 5.77 -12.24 3.29
CA GLU A 174 6.58 -13.10 2.42
C GLU A 174 7.92 -13.47 3.05
#